data_280271808023549e7d02e9da3fb0a650
#
_entry.id   280271808023549e7d02e9da3fb0a650
#
_cell.length_a   1.000
_cell.length_b   1.000
_cell.length_c   1.000
_cell.angle_alpha   90.00
_cell.angle_beta   90.00
_cell.angle_gamma   90.00
#
_symmetry.space_group_name_H-M   'P 1'
#
loop_
_entity.id
_entity.type
_entity.pdbx_description
1 polymer ?
#
loop_
_entity_poly.entity_id
_entity_poly.type
_entity_poly.pdbx_seq_one_letter_code
_entity_poly.pdbx_strand_id
1 'polypeptide(L)'
;MAHKEIKTSIKISAPPELVWKVLIDFSAYEKWNPFLKSVEGDFKVGKRVKINAGGMRFKPEVLVFSEQQEIRWLGNFLFKGLFDGEHSFVIVDNKDGTSTFKQEERFSGILVGLFKKKLELETKLGFEKMNEKLKELAEKLKTTVLFPRSAAI
;
A
#
# COMPACT_ATOMS: atom_id res chain seq x y z
N MET A 1 -25.43 -4.28 -6.49
CA MET A 1 -24.64 -3.42 -5.60
C MET A 1 -23.53 -2.75 -6.40
N ALA A 2 -23.38 -1.45 -6.31
CA ALA A 2 -22.32 -0.74 -7.04
C ALA A 2 -20.95 -1.12 -6.47
N HIS A 3 -19.97 -1.29 -7.35
CA HIS A 3 -18.58 -1.50 -6.99
C HIS A 3 -17.66 -0.75 -7.96
N LYS A 4 -16.45 -0.46 -7.52
CA LYS A 4 -15.41 0.19 -8.31
C LYS A 4 -14.07 -0.41 -7.97
N GLU A 5 -13.31 -0.77 -8.96
CA GLU A 5 -11.92 -1.22 -8.81
C GLU A 5 -10.97 -0.13 -9.31
N ILE A 6 -9.91 0.09 -8.55
CA ILE A 6 -8.80 0.97 -8.90
C ILE A 6 -7.54 0.13 -8.87
N LYS A 7 -6.84 0.04 -9.99
CA LYS A 7 -5.66 -0.79 -10.15
C LYS A 7 -4.49 0.06 -10.63
N THR A 8 -3.37 -0.06 -9.92
CA THR A 8 -2.10 0.56 -10.32
C THR A 8 -0.99 -0.48 -10.24
N SER A 9 0.05 -0.28 -11.04
CA SER A 9 1.27 -1.08 -10.95
C SER A 9 2.49 -0.28 -11.35
N ILE A 10 3.66 -0.68 -10.82
CA ILE A 10 4.93 -0.06 -11.16
C ILE A 10 6.03 -1.13 -11.10
N LYS A 11 6.98 -1.04 -12.04
CA LYS A 11 8.20 -1.84 -12.00
C LYS A 11 9.23 -1.17 -11.08
N ILE A 12 9.80 -1.93 -10.18
CA ILE A 12 10.84 -1.49 -9.23
C ILE A 12 12.12 -2.27 -9.50
N SER A 13 13.21 -1.57 -9.72
CA SER A 13 14.54 -2.16 -9.94
C SER A 13 15.20 -2.56 -8.62
N ALA A 14 14.48 -3.36 -7.85
CA ALA A 14 14.90 -3.95 -6.58
C ALA A 14 14.18 -5.28 -6.36
N PRO A 15 14.80 -6.25 -5.66
CA PRO A 15 14.16 -7.53 -5.38
C PRO A 15 13.02 -7.39 -4.37
N PRO A 16 12.09 -8.37 -4.32
CA PRO A 16 10.94 -8.33 -3.40
C PRO A 16 11.30 -8.09 -1.93
N GLU A 17 12.40 -8.61 -1.46
CA GLU A 17 12.89 -8.42 -0.10
C GLU A 17 13.06 -6.94 0.26
N LEU A 18 13.65 -6.15 -0.63
CA LEU A 18 13.89 -4.72 -0.38
C LEU A 18 12.62 -3.90 -0.53
N VAL A 19 11.77 -4.24 -1.47
CA VAL A 19 10.44 -3.61 -1.60
C VAL A 19 9.61 -3.86 -0.35
N TRP A 20 9.59 -5.09 0.12
CA TRP A 20 8.89 -5.49 1.35
C TRP A 20 9.40 -4.73 2.57
N LYS A 21 10.72 -4.62 2.72
CA LYS A 21 11.35 -3.92 3.84
C LYS A 21 10.89 -2.46 3.95
N VAL A 22 10.77 -1.77 2.83
CA VAL A 22 10.25 -0.39 2.82
C VAL A 22 8.74 -0.38 3.09
N LEU A 23 8.00 -1.32 2.48
CA LEU A 23 6.55 -1.38 2.58
C LEU A 23 6.05 -1.64 4.00
N ILE A 24 6.71 -2.50 4.76
CA ILE A 24 6.29 -2.84 6.13
C ILE A 24 6.85 -1.93 7.22
N ASP A 25 7.73 -1.00 6.88
CA ASP A 25 8.22 -0.01 7.83
C ASP A 25 7.17 1.09 8.03
N PHE A 26 6.06 0.70 8.68
CA PHE A 26 4.91 1.59 8.89
C PHE A 26 5.26 2.83 9.72
N SER A 27 6.22 2.72 10.62
CA SER A 27 6.65 3.86 11.45
C SER A 27 7.28 5.00 10.63
N ALA A 28 7.80 4.68 9.45
CA ALA A 28 8.40 5.67 8.55
C ALA A 28 7.39 6.31 7.58
N TYR A 29 6.16 5.82 7.51
CA TYR A 29 5.16 6.30 6.55
C TYR A 29 4.87 7.80 6.66
N GLU A 30 4.81 8.32 7.86
CA GLU A 30 4.63 9.76 8.11
C GLU A 30 5.66 10.63 7.38
N LYS A 31 6.88 10.11 7.21
CA LYS A 31 8.00 10.84 6.59
C LYS A 31 7.97 10.81 5.07
N TRP A 32 7.47 9.73 4.46
CA TRP A 32 7.61 9.56 3.01
C TRP A 32 6.31 9.27 2.25
N ASN A 33 5.33 8.65 2.90
CA ASN A 33 4.15 8.16 2.18
C ASN A 33 3.16 9.30 1.92
N PRO A 34 2.89 9.66 0.67
CA PRO A 34 2.00 10.77 0.37
C PRO A 34 0.51 10.43 0.52
N PHE A 35 0.16 9.16 0.62
CA PHE A 35 -1.22 8.69 0.70
C PHE A 35 -1.58 8.11 2.08
N LEU A 36 -0.80 7.13 2.55
CA LEU A 36 -0.97 6.53 3.88
C LEU A 36 -0.11 7.28 4.89
N LYS A 37 -0.71 8.20 5.64
CA LYS A 37 0.03 9.04 6.57
C LYS A 37 0.45 8.31 7.84
N SER A 38 -0.37 7.37 8.29
CA SER A 38 -0.04 6.53 9.44
C SER A 38 -0.70 5.16 9.34
N VAL A 39 0.00 4.16 9.82
CA VAL A 39 -0.49 2.80 10.02
C VAL A 39 -0.03 2.36 11.40
N GLU A 40 -0.98 2.09 12.31
CA GLU A 40 -0.70 1.77 13.70
C GLU A 40 -1.44 0.50 14.12
N GLY A 41 -0.78 -0.31 14.94
CA GLY A 41 -1.35 -1.51 15.53
C GLY A 41 -0.56 -2.77 15.25
N ASP A 42 -1.08 -3.88 15.72
CA ASP A 42 -0.49 -5.20 15.51
C ASP A 42 -0.95 -5.76 14.16
N PHE A 43 -0.05 -5.78 13.20
CA PHE A 43 -0.35 -6.13 11.81
C PHE A 43 -0.36 -7.65 11.62
N LYS A 44 -1.44 -8.27 12.08
CA LYS A 44 -1.69 -9.72 11.97
C LYS A 44 -3.05 -10.00 11.38
N VAL A 45 -3.17 -11.09 10.63
CA VAL A 45 -4.46 -11.55 10.07
C VAL A 45 -5.51 -11.67 11.17
N GLY A 46 -6.69 -11.10 10.92
CA GLY A 46 -7.81 -11.05 11.87
C GLY A 46 -7.77 -9.89 12.85
N LYS A 47 -6.66 -9.14 12.92
CA LYS A 47 -6.55 -7.95 13.77
C LYS A 47 -6.97 -6.70 13.02
N ARG A 48 -7.49 -5.72 13.76
CA ARG A 48 -7.78 -4.38 13.23
C ARG A 48 -6.60 -3.45 13.51
N VAL A 49 -6.24 -2.69 12.49
CA VAL A 49 -5.20 -1.66 12.56
C VAL A 49 -5.83 -0.29 12.37
N LYS A 50 -5.14 0.78 12.77
CA LYS A 50 -5.59 2.15 12.57
C LYS A 50 -4.83 2.75 11.39
N ILE A 51 -5.54 3.21 10.39
CA ILE A 51 -4.96 3.79 9.18
C ILE A 51 -5.50 5.21 8.96
N ASN A 52 -4.60 6.11 8.61
CA ASN A 52 -4.94 7.43 8.08
C ASN A 52 -4.57 7.44 6.59
N ALA A 53 -5.57 7.45 5.72
CA ALA A 53 -5.41 7.45 4.28
C ALA A 53 -6.15 8.63 3.67
N GLY A 54 -5.42 9.48 2.93
CA GLY A 54 -6.02 10.65 2.29
C GLY A 54 -6.73 11.60 3.26
N GLY A 55 -6.29 11.65 4.53
CA GLY A 55 -6.90 12.46 5.58
C GLY A 55 -8.10 11.81 6.28
N MET A 56 -8.49 10.62 5.87
CA MET A 56 -9.57 9.85 6.50
C MET A 56 -9.00 8.76 7.41
N ARG A 57 -9.67 8.51 8.54
CA ARG A 57 -9.27 7.49 9.52
C ARG A 57 -10.13 6.24 9.39
N PHE A 58 -9.47 5.09 9.32
CA PHE A 58 -10.10 3.78 9.21
C PHE A 58 -9.54 2.80 10.24
N LYS A 59 -10.31 1.76 10.53
CA LYS A 59 -9.88 0.62 11.35
C LYS A 59 -10.10 -0.68 10.58
N PRO A 60 -9.36 -0.89 9.48
CA PRO A 60 -9.54 -2.10 8.68
C PRO A 60 -9.04 -3.35 9.38
N GLU A 61 -9.65 -4.48 9.01
CA GLU A 61 -9.19 -5.80 9.41
C GLU A 61 -8.15 -6.31 8.42
N VAL A 62 -7.04 -6.83 8.93
CA VAL A 62 -6.01 -7.46 8.10
C VAL A 62 -6.50 -8.82 7.62
N LEU A 63 -6.59 -9.02 6.32
CA LEU A 63 -7.04 -10.25 5.68
C LEU A 63 -5.88 -11.14 5.26
N VAL A 64 -4.80 -10.53 4.74
CA VAL A 64 -3.60 -11.23 4.26
C VAL A 64 -2.37 -10.47 4.72
N PHE A 65 -1.40 -11.21 5.23
CA PHE A 65 -0.06 -10.71 5.52
C PHE A 65 0.94 -11.81 5.17
N SER A 66 1.34 -11.85 3.91
CA SER A 66 2.24 -12.85 3.36
C SER A 66 3.58 -12.19 3.00
N GLU A 67 4.63 -12.55 3.73
CA GLU A 67 5.95 -11.93 3.62
C GLU A 67 6.45 -11.88 2.19
N GLN A 68 6.89 -10.69 1.75
CA GLN A 68 7.41 -10.40 0.41
C GLN A 68 6.41 -10.63 -0.74
N GLN A 69 5.14 -10.89 -0.44
CA GLN A 69 4.13 -11.23 -1.45
C GLN A 69 2.91 -10.33 -1.43
N GLU A 70 2.22 -10.25 -0.29
CA GLU A 70 0.93 -9.56 -0.25
C GLU A 70 0.56 -9.05 1.14
N ILE A 71 0.00 -7.85 1.16
CA ILE A 71 -0.75 -7.31 2.29
C ILE A 71 -2.14 -6.95 1.79
N ARG A 72 -3.18 -7.35 2.51
CA ARG A 72 -4.57 -7.02 2.19
C ARG A 72 -5.35 -6.70 3.44
N TRP A 73 -6.19 -5.67 3.37
CA TRP A 73 -7.11 -5.34 4.45
C TRP A 73 -8.47 -4.91 3.93
N LEU A 74 -9.48 -5.01 4.78
CA LEU A 74 -10.85 -4.61 4.49
C LEU A 74 -11.32 -3.58 5.51
N GLY A 75 -11.64 -2.39 5.03
CA GLY A 75 -12.19 -1.31 5.84
C GLY A 75 -13.66 -1.07 5.53
N ASN A 76 -14.39 -0.57 6.52
CA ASN A 76 -15.77 -0.19 6.39
C ASN A 76 -15.92 1.25 6.88
N PHE A 77 -16.70 2.05 6.14
CA PHE A 77 -17.10 3.38 6.61
C PHE A 77 -18.49 3.28 7.26
N LEU A 78 -18.57 3.67 8.53
CA LEU A 78 -19.73 3.58 9.42
C LEU A 78 -20.16 2.13 9.69
N PHE A 79 -20.68 1.42 8.71
CA PHE A 79 -21.06 0.01 8.84
C PHE A 79 -20.88 -0.75 7.52
N LYS A 80 -20.74 -2.07 7.63
CA LYS A 80 -20.55 -2.97 6.50
C LYS A 80 -21.68 -2.84 5.47
N GLY A 81 -21.30 -2.69 4.20
CA GLY A 81 -22.24 -2.58 3.08
C GLY A 81 -22.63 -1.15 2.72
N LEU A 82 -22.29 -0.15 3.54
CA LEU A 82 -22.49 1.24 3.19
C LEU A 82 -21.41 1.74 2.23
N PHE A 83 -20.16 1.60 2.64
CA PHE A 83 -18.99 1.93 1.84
C PHE A 83 -17.81 1.12 2.36
N ASP A 84 -17.48 0.06 1.65
CA ASP A 84 -16.42 -0.89 2.01
C ASP A 84 -15.25 -0.74 1.05
N GLY A 85 -14.04 -0.86 1.57
CA GLY A 85 -12.82 -0.82 0.77
C GLY A 85 -11.90 -1.98 1.11
N GLU A 86 -11.59 -2.82 0.12
CA GLU A 86 -10.59 -3.86 0.20
C GLU A 86 -9.33 -3.41 -0.53
N HIS A 87 -8.27 -3.16 0.24
CA HIS A 87 -7.00 -2.66 -0.25
C HIS A 87 -5.98 -3.78 -0.30
N SER A 88 -5.22 -3.85 -1.39
CA SER A 88 -4.12 -4.82 -1.52
C SER A 88 -2.84 -4.19 -2.03
N PHE A 89 -1.73 -4.66 -1.46
CA PHE A 89 -0.38 -4.48 -1.97
C PHE A 89 0.14 -5.84 -2.38
N VAL A 90 0.54 -6.00 -3.63
CA VAL A 90 1.10 -7.25 -4.15
C VAL A 90 2.49 -6.98 -4.72
N ILE A 91 3.45 -7.79 -4.31
CA ILE A 91 4.82 -7.76 -4.84
C ILE A 91 5.01 -9.01 -5.68
N VAL A 92 5.28 -8.82 -6.97
CA VAL A 92 5.59 -9.91 -7.90
C VAL A 92 7.09 -9.94 -8.13
N ASP A 93 7.71 -11.10 -7.87
CA ASP A 93 9.12 -11.33 -8.19
C ASP A 93 9.24 -11.58 -9.70
N ASN A 94 9.93 -10.69 -10.41
CA ASN A 94 10.15 -10.81 -11.85
C ASN A 94 11.27 -11.81 -12.21
N LYS A 95 11.92 -12.42 -11.22
CA LYS A 95 12.99 -13.41 -11.37
C LYS A 95 14.27 -12.90 -12.08
N ASP A 96 14.42 -11.60 -12.17
CA ASP A 96 15.56 -10.92 -12.79
C ASP A 96 16.21 -9.87 -11.85
N GLY A 97 15.90 -9.93 -10.56
CA GLY A 97 16.36 -8.94 -9.57
C GLY A 97 15.46 -7.70 -9.47
N THR A 98 14.37 -7.68 -10.23
CA THR A 98 13.35 -6.62 -10.17
C THR A 98 12.03 -7.15 -9.64
N SER A 99 11.15 -6.23 -9.27
CA SER A 99 9.81 -6.54 -8.77
C SER A 99 8.76 -5.73 -9.54
N THR A 100 7.55 -6.25 -9.60
CA THR A 100 6.37 -5.49 -9.98
C THR A 100 5.53 -5.27 -8.73
N PHE A 101 5.29 -4.02 -8.39
CA PHE A 101 4.43 -3.65 -7.25
C PHE A 101 3.06 -3.25 -7.74
N LYS A 102 2.03 -3.89 -7.20
CA LYS A 102 0.63 -3.61 -7.52
C LYS A 102 -0.07 -3.07 -6.29
N GLN A 103 -0.68 -1.91 -6.43
CA GLN A 103 -1.54 -1.32 -5.41
C GLN A 103 -2.95 -1.19 -5.97
N GLU A 104 -3.88 -1.86 -5.33
CA GLU A 104 -5.25 -1.98 -5.82
C GLU A 104 -6.25 -1.76 -4.69
N GLU A 105 -7.41 -1.25 -5.04
CA GLU A 105 -8.53 -1.08 -4.12
C GLU A 105 -9.82 -1.49 -4.80
N ARG A 106 -10.64 -2.25 -4.08
CA ARG A 106 -11.98 -2.60 -4.49
C ARG A 106 -12.99 -1.99 -3.54
N PHE A 107 -13.70 -0.99 -4.02
CA PHE A 107 -14.78 -0.35 -3.29
C PHE A 107 -16.10 -1.05 -3.59
N SER A 108 -16.91 -1.27 -2.56
CA SER A 108 -18.25 -1.81 -2.67
C SER A 108 -19.18 -1.15 -1.67
N GLY A 109 -20.48 -1.21 -1.93
CA GLY A 109 -21.49 -0.68 -1.05
C GLY A 109 -22.43 0.32 -1.70
N ILE A 110 -23.46 0.74 -0.96
CA ILE A 110 -24.56 1.58 -1.43
C ILE A 110 -24.06 2.95 -1.93
N LEU A 111 -23.06 3.53 -1.25
CA LEU A 111 -22.56 4.88 -1.55
C LEU A 111 -21.51 4.96 -2.65
N VAL A 112 -21.00 3.83 -3.15
CA VAL A 112 -19.91 3.82 -4.14
C VAL A 112 -20.30 4.57 -5.42
N GLY A 113 -21.54 4.43 -5.88
CA GLY A 113 -22.04 5.11 -7.08
C GLY A 113 -21.98 6.64 -6.97
N LEU A 114 -22.20 7.20 -5.79
CA LEU A 114 -22.17 8.65 -5.56
C LEU A 114 -20.75 9.23 -5.64
N PHE A 115 -19.73 8.46 -5.27
CA PHE A 115 -18.34 8.91 -5.18
C PHE A 115 -17.45 8.38 -6.29
N LYS A 116 -18.01 7.69 -7.28
CA LYS A 116 -17.26 6.98 -8.30
C LYS A 116 -16.18 7.81 -9.00
N LYS A 117 -16.51 9.03 -9.45
CA LYS A 117 -15.54 9.91 -10.13
C LYS A 117 -14.43 10.39 -9.19
N LYS A 118 -14.80 10.76 -7.97
CA LYS A 118 -13.83 11.20 -6.96
C LYS A 118 -12.87 10.09 -6.59
N LEU A 119 -13.38 8.87 -6.38
CA LEU A 119 -12.57 7.70 -6.09
C LEU A 119 -11.60 7.39 -7.25
N GLU A 120 -12.08 7.47 -8.47
CA GLU A 120 -11.25 7.20 -9.65
C GLU A 120 -10.07 8.18 -9.78
N LEU A 121 -10.32 9.46 -9.61
CA LEU A 121 -9.31 10.50 -9.77
C LEU A 121 -8.36 10.62 -8.58
N GLU A 122 -8.90 10.82 -7.39
CA GLU A 122 -8.11 11.12 -6.20
C GLU A 122 -7.39 9.90 -5.65
N THR A 123 -8.07 8.76 -5.59
CA THR A 123 -7.49 7.53 -5.06
C THR A 123 -6.40 7.00 -5.97
N LYS A 124 -6.66 6.95 -7.28
CA LYS A 124 -5.68 6.49 -8.26
C LYS A 124 -4.42 7.36 -8.22
N LEU A 125 -4.59 8.67 -8.18
CA LEU A 125 -3.47 9.62 -8.11
C LEU A 125 -2.66 9.42 -6.83
N GLY A 126 -3.34 9.20 -5.69
CA GLY A 126 -2.69 8.90 -4.41
C GLY A 126 -1.88 7.61 -4.46
N PHE A 127 -2.41 6.56 -5.08
CA PHE A 127 -1.71 5.29 -5.27
C PHE A 127 -0.48 5.45 -6.14
N GLU A 128 -0.61 6.13 -7.27
CA GLU A 128 0.51 6.37 -8.18
C GLU A 128 1.64 7.14 -7.51
N LYS A 129 1.33 8.16 -6.71
CA LYS A 129 2.32 8.91 -5.94
C LYS A 129 3.02 8.05 -4.88
N MET A 130 2.27 7.21 -4.18
CA MET A 130 2.86 6.27 -3.23
C MET A 130 3.75 5.25 -3.92
N ASN A 131 3.30 4.69 -5.05
CA ASN A 131 4.08 3.74 -5.84
C ASN A 131 5.43 4.31 -6.26
N GLU A 132 5.46 5.55 -6.74
CA GLU A 132 6.69 6.24 -7.13
C GLU A 132 7.66 6.43 -5.96
N LYS A 133 7.15 6.82 -4.79
CA LYS A 133 7.97 6.97 -3.59
C LYS A 133 8.50 5.64 -3.06
N LEU A 134 7.68 4.61 -3.07
CA LEU A 134 8.12 3.26 -2.71
C LEU A 134 9.24 2.78 -3.62
N LYS A 135 9.08 2.95 -4.93
CA LYS A 135 10.11 2.64 -5.94
C LYS A 135 11.42 3.37 -5.64
N GLU A 136 11.36 4.68 -5.45
CA GLU A 136 12.52 5.52 -5.15
C GLU A 136 13.29 5.01 -3.93
N LEU A 137 12.57 4.72 -2.84
CA LEU A 137 13.19 4.25 -1.59
C LEU A 137 13.75 2.84 -1.69
N ALA A 138 13.06 1.92 -2.34
CA ALA A 138 13.52 0.54 -2.52
C ALA A 138 14.77 0.48 -3.41
N GLU A 139 14.80 1.25 -4.49
CA GLU A 139 15.95 1.33 -5.39
C GLU A 139 17.16 1.99 -4.72
N LYS A 140 16.93 3.02 -3.90
CA LYS A 140 17.97 3.66 -3.08
C LYS A 140 18.54 2.67 -2.06
N LEU A 141 17.69 1.89 -1.42
CA LEU A 141 18.10 0.88 -0.46
C LEU A 141 18.94 -0.22 -1.14
N LYS A 142 18.59 -0.63 -2.35
CA LYS A 142 19.41 -1.56 -3.16
C LYS A 142 20.81 -1.00 -3.39
N THR A 143 20.94 0.25 -3.78
CA THR A 143 22.23 0.91 -3.98
C THR A 143 23.05 0.92 -2.69
N THR A 144 22.45 1.21 -1.55
CA THR A 144 23.12 1.22 -0.24
C THR A 144 23.60 -0.19 0.15
N VAL A 145 22.82 -1.23 -0.15
CA VAL A 145 23.17 -2.63 0.14
C VAL A 145 24.33 -3.11 -0.75
N LEU A 146 24.29 -2.77 -2.06
CA LEU A 146 25.33 -3.16 -3.01
C LEU A 146 26.64 -2.37 -2.84
N PHE A 147 26.55 -1.11 -2.44
CA PHE A 147 27.68 -0.19 -2.28
C PHE A 147 27.62 0.46 -0.89
N PRO A 148 27.86 -0.31 0.20
CA PRO A 148 27.85 0.25 1.53
C PRO A 148 28.91 1.34 1.62
N ARG A 149 28.55 2.50 2.19
CA ARG A 149 29.55 3.52 2.51
C ARG A 149 30.52 2.89 3.49
N SER A 150 31.80 2.81 3.10
CA SER A 150 32.85 2.46 4.06
C SER A 150 32.74 3.41 5.24
N ALA A 151 32.67 2.86 6.46
CA ALA A 151 32.77 3.68 7.66
C ALA A 151 34.01 4.54 7.51
N ALA A 152 33.85 5.86 7.47
CA ALA A 152 34.98 6.77 7.54
C ALA A 152 35.67 6.52 8.89
N ILE A 153 36.94 6.07 8.83
CA ILE A 153 37.79 5.91 9.99
C ILE A 153 38.13 7.32 10.48
#